data_1a200b775603a0ad22c83409528e96c9
#
_entry.id   1a200b775603a0ad22c83409528e96c9
#
_cell.length_a   1.000
_cell.length_b   1.000
_cell.length_c   1.000
_cell.angle_alpha   90.00
_cell.angle_beta   90.00
_cell.angle_gamma   90.00
#
_symmetry.space_group_name_H-M   'P 1'
#
loop_
_entity.id
_entity.type
_entity.pdbx_description
1 polymer ?
#
loop_
_entity_poly.entity_id
_entity_poly.type
_entity_poly.pdbx_seq_one_letter_code
_entity_poly.pdbx_strand_id
1 'polypeptide(L)'
;MRHLDQTPASTDTNDNHLLERNVPVLATLALTAVGAVAWYAFRRPAIPDSAIPVSDFDIRRYMGKWYELARIENRWERGLQRTQAEYTLLNNGSVLVENRGYDARKREWNVATGRAKPVFSADVAALKVSFFGPFYDGYNVVALDPQYRWAMVVGSQLDRFWILSRTPVLPTGVQDRLLRQASDMGIEVDRILWVHQDGVNPTGSY
;
A
#
# COMPACT_ATOMS: atom_id res chain seq x y z
N MET A 1 -88.24 -32.98 -33.13
CA MET A 1 -88.36 -31.63 -33.70
C MET A 1 -87.24 -30.78 -33.18
N ARG A 2 -86.30 -30.40 -34.10
CA ARG A 2 -85.36 -29.24 -34.01
C ARG A 2 -84.53 -29.07 -32.76
N HIS A 3 -83.30 -28.69 -32.77
CA HIS A 3 -82.40 -28.17 -33.79
C HIS A 3 -80.97 -28.35 -33.27
N LEU A 4 -80.09 -28.58 -34.18
CA LEU A 4 -78.64 -28.45 -34.09
C LEU A 4 -78.22 -27.04 -33.66
N ASP A 5 -77.17 -26.93 -32.90
CA ASP A 5 -76.16 -25.95 -33.23
C ASP A 5 -74.78 -26.39 -32.80
N GLN A 6 -73.87 -26.36 -33.74
CA GLN A 6 -72.49 -26.63 -33.63
C GLN A 6 -71.77 -25.25 -33.56
N THR A 7 -70.85 -25.12 -32.66
CA THR A 7 -69.84 -24.06 -32.79
C THR A 7 -68.47 -24.61 -32.55
N PRO A 8 -67.45 -24.30 -33.37
CA PRO A 8 -66.21 -24.99 -33.42
C PRO A 8 -65.20 -24.41 -32.39
N ALA A 9 -64.28 -25.28 -31.97
CA ALA A 9 -63.13 -25.01 -31.17
C ALA A 9 -62.18 -24.04 -31.91
N SER A 10 -61.76 -22.98 -31.28
CA SER A 10 -60.58 -22.18 -31.67
C SER A 10 -59.37 -22.69 -30.92
N THR A 11 -58.49 -23.31 -31.64
CA THR A 11 -57.11 -23.57 -31.23
C THR A 11 -56.36 -22.25 -31.27
N ASP A 12 -55.98 -21.76 -30.13
CA ASP A 12 -55.00 -20.67 -30.05
C ASP A 12 -53.71 -21.28 -29.43
N THR A 13 -52.77 -21.59 -30.31
CA THR A 13 -51.42 -21.99 -30.02
C THR A 13 -50.61 -20.79 -29.63
N ASN A 14 -50.35 -20.64 -28.36
CA ASN A 14 -49.43 -19.60 -27.87
C ASN A 14 -48.03 -20.23 -27.68
N ASP A 15 -47.34 -20.35 -28.80
CA ASP A 15 -45.92 -20.79 -28.86
C ASP A 15 -45.01 -19.56 -28.78
N ASN A 16 -44.93 -18.88 -27.63
CA ASN A 16 -43.98 -17.79 -27.42
C ASN A 16 -43.35 -17.79 -26.03
N HIS A 17 -43.04 -18.96 -25.48
CA HIS A 17 -42.46 -19.01 -24.11
C HIS A 17 -41.06 -19.67 -23.99
N LEU A 18 -40.27 -19.77 -25.07
CA LEU A 18 -38.98 -20.49 -25.01
C LEU A 18 -37.73 -19.67 -25.37
N LEU A 19 -37.82 -18.35 -25.53
CA LEU A 19 -36.62 -17.58 -25.92
C LEU A 19 -36.10 -16.57 -24.88
N GLU A 20 -36.61 -16.51 -23.66
CA GLU A 20 -36.17 -15.48 -22.67
C GLU A 20 -35.42 -16.01 -21.44
N ARG A 21 -34.80 -17.18 -21.45
CA ARG A 21 -34.20 -17.70 -20.20
C ARG A 21 -32.73 -17.95 -20.19
N ASN A 22 -31.94 -17.56 -21.19
CA ASN A 22 -30.50 -17.92 -21.22
C ASN A 22 -29.51 -16.73 -21.29
N VAL A 23 -29.95 -15.48 -21.19
CA VAL A 23 -29.04 -14.31 -21.28
C VAL A 23 -28.46 -13.83 -19.93
N PRO A 24 -29.09 -13.98 -18.75
CA PRO A 24 -28.55 -13.36 -17.54
C PRO A 24 -27.40 -14.13 -16.86
N VAL A 25 -27.27 -15.45 -17.06
CA VAL A 25 -26.31 -16.26 -16.29
C VAL A 25 -24.86 -16.03 -16.76
N LEU A 26 -24.63 -15.92 -18.06
CA LEU A 26 -23.28 -15.68 -18.61
C LEU A 26 -22.80 -14.26 -18.36
N ALA A 27 -23.71 -13.26 -18.44
CA ALA A 27 -23.39 -11.86 -18.12
C ALA A 27 -23.07 -11.68 -16.62
N THR A 28 -23.79 -12.37 -15.73
CA THR A 28 -23.55 -12.32 -14.28
C THR A 28 -22.22 -12.97 -13.90
N LEU A 29 -21.87 -14.10 -14.52
CA LEU A 29 -20.59 -14.76 -14.30
C LEU A 29 -19.40 -13.95 -14.82
N ALA A 30 -19.55 -13.27 -15.98
CA ALA A 30 -18.50 -12.41 -16.51
C ALA A 30 -18.27 -11.17 -15.62
N LEU A 31 -19.33 -10.54 -15.11
CA LEU A 31 -19.23 -9.42 -14.20
C LEU A 31 -18.60 -9.79 -12.85
N THR A 32 -18.91 -10.99 -12.33
CA THR A 32 -18.30 -11.47 -11.08
C THR A 32 -16.82 -11.84 -11.26
N ALA A 33 -16.44 -12.40 -12.40
CA ALA A 33 -15.04 -12.75 -12.70
C ALA A 33 -14.19 -11.47 -12.90
N VAL A 34 -14.68 -10.49 -13.64
CA VAL A 34 -14.00 -9.18 -13.81
C VAL A 34 -13.92 -8.44 -12.48
N GLY A 35 -14.97 -8.45 -11.68
CA GLY A 35 -14.97 -7.89 -10.32
C GLY A 35 -13.97 -8.59 -9.40
N ALA A 36 -13.87 -9.92 -9.46
CA ALA A 36 -12.92 -10.68 -8.65
C ALA A 36 -11.47 -10.46 -9.08
N VAL A 37 -11.19 -10.39 -10.38
CA VAL A 37 -9.84 -10.07 -10.92
C VAL A 37 -9.44 -8.64 -10.59
N ALA A 38 -10.34 -7.67 -10.78
CA ALA A 38 -10.10 -6.28 -10.39
C ALA A 38 -9.88 -6.15 -8.89
N TRP A 39 -10.69 -6.82 -8.07
CA TRP A 39 -10.55 -6.88 -6.62
C TRP A 39 -9.22 -7.51 -6.17
N TYR A 40 -8.79 -8.59 -6.85
CA TYR A 40 -7.54 -9.28 -6.58
C TYR A 40 -6.32 -8.45 -7.00
N ALA A 41 -6.38 -7.81 -8.18
CA ALA A 41 -5.35 -6.89 -8.66
C ALA A 41 -5.24 -5.64 -7.76
N PHE A 42 -6.38 -5.12 -7.30
CA PHE A 42 -6.43 -3.98 -6.37
C PHE A 42 -5.89 -4.30 -4.96
N ARG A 43 -5.89 -5.58 -4.57
CA ARG A 43 -5.38 -6.03 -3.27
C ARG A 43 -3.91 -6.37 -3.23
N ARG A 44 -3.25 -6.49 -4.38
CA ARG A 44 -1.81 -6.67 -4.46
C ARG A 44 -1.16 -5.31 -4.66
N PRO A 45 -0.51 -4.75 -3.64
CA PRO A 45 0.28 -3.55 -3.84
C PRO A 45 1.36 -3.87 -4.86
N ALA A 46 1.47 -3.05 -5.90
CA ALA A 46 2.51 -3.17 -6.88
C ALA A 46 3.88 -2.90 -6.22
N ILE A 47 4.88 -3.67 -6.58
CA ILE A 47 6.27 -3.33 -6.34
C ILE A 47 6.75 -2.68 -7.64
N PRO A 48 7.26 -1.45 -7.63
CA PRO A 48 7.82 -0.85 -8.84
C PRO A 48 8.94 -1.73 -9.42
N ASP A 49 9.02 -1.87 -10.74
CA ASP A 49 9.95 -2.79 -11.41
C ASP A 49 11.42 -2.55 -11.04
N SER A 50 11.79 -1.30 -10.77
CA SER A 50 13.13 -0.91 -10.32
C SER A 50 13.36 -1.07 -8.82
N ALA A 51 12.32 -1.33 -8.03
CA ALA A 51 12.40 -1.45 -6.57
C ALA A 51 12.54 -2.92 -6.17
N ILE A 52 13.76 -3.37 -5.94
CA ILE A 52 14.05 -4.74 -5.51
C ILE A 52 14.10 -4.79 -3.98
N PRO A 53 13.12 -5.44 -3.31
CA PRO A 53 13.13 -5.58 -1.87
C PRO A 53 14.31 -6.42 -1.38
N VAL A 54 14.87 -6.05 -0.23
CA VAL A 54 15.97 -6.76 0.41
C VAL A 54 15.53 -8.19 0.75
N SER A 55 16.40 -9.17 0.46
CA SER A 55 16.34 -10.55 0.93
C SER A 55 17.00 -10.73 2.31
N ASP A 56 16.86 -11.90 2.91
CA ASP A 56 17.39 -12.21 4.25
C ASP A 56 16.90 -11.23 5.33
N PHE A 57 15.67 -10.77 5.18
CA PHE A 57 15.04 -9.79 6.05
C PHE A 57 14.53 -10.46 7.33
N ASP A 58 14.99 -10.00 8.49
CA ASP A 58 14.43 -10.37 9.78
C ASP A 58 13.45 -9.28 10.27
N ILE A 59 12.18 -9.57 10.14
CA ILE A 59 11.10 -8.66 10.55
C ILE A 59 11.19 -8.29 12.04
N ARG A 60 11.69 -9.18 12.92
CA ARG A 60 11.80 -8.91 14.36
C ARG A 60 12.85 -7.83 14.65
N ARG A 61 13.98 -7.83 13.91
CA ARG A 61 15.01 -6.80 14.01
C ARG A 61 14.53 -5.44 13.48
N TYR A 62 13.55 -5.47 12.58
CA TYR A 62 12.97 -4.25 11.98
C TYR A 62 11.96 -3.57 12.91
N MET A 63 11.43 -4.25 13.93
CA MET A 63 10.44 -3.69 14.88
C MET A 63 11.01 -2.55 15.71
N GLY A 64 10.11 -1.85 16.42
CA GLY A 64 10.40 -0.71 17.27
C GLY A 64 10.43 0.61 16.50
N LYS A 65 11.06 1.61 17.10
CA LYS A 65 11.02 3.01 16.65
C LYS A 65 11.97 3.29 15.49
N TRP A 66 11.44 4.08 14.53
CA TRP A 66 12.18 4.65 13.43
C TRP A 66 11.88 6.15 13.30
N TYR A 67 12.90 6.97 13.10
CA TYR A 67 12.77 8.35 12.68
C TYR A 67 12.67 8.41 11.16
N GLU A 68 11.72 9.14 10.62
CA GLU A 68 11.65 9.44 9.20
C GLU A 68 12.52 10.66 8.93
N LEU A 69 13.63 10.45 8.22
CA LEU A 69 14.59 11.53 7.96
C LEU A 69 14.36 12.21 6.61
N ALA A 70 13.78 11.49 5.65
CA ALA A 70 13.42 12.06 4.35
C ALA A 70 12.21 11.36 3.75
N ARG A 71 11.48 12.08 2.90
CA ARG A 71 10.36 11.55 2.09
C ARG A 71 10.18 12.35 0.81
N ILE A 72 9.48 11.78 -0.16
CA ILE A 72 8.76 12.57 -1.15
C ILE A 72 7.40 12.93 -0.54
N GLU A 73 7.10 14.23 -0.47
CA GLU A 73 5.93 14.72 0.26
C GLU A 73 4.64 14.25 -0.40
N ASN A 74 3.76 13.67 0.40
CA ASN A 74 2.41 13.29 0.01
C ASN A 74 1.35 14.10 0.78
N ARG A 75 0.09 13.97 0.35
CA ARG A 75 -1.01 14.77 0.93
C ARG A 75 -1.26 14.51 2.42
N TRP A 76 -0.90 13.32 2.92
CA TRP A 76 -1.17 12.91 4.31
C TRP A 76 -0.11 13.39 5.28
N GLU A 77 1.12 13.56 4.79
CA GLU A 77 2.30 13.95 5.58
C GLU A 77 2.69 15.40 5.37
N ARG A 78 1.90 16.13 4.55
CA ARG A 78 2.21 17.53 4.19
C ARG A 78 2.34 18.43 5.40
N GLY A 79 3.53 19.05 5.52
CA GLY A 79 3.86 19.98 6.59
C GLY A 79 4.10 19.34 7.95
N LEU A 80 4.11 18.01 8.05
CA LEU A 80 4.48 17.31 9.28
C LEU A 80 5.99 17.33 9.47
N GLN A 81 6.40 17.59 10.70
CA GLN A 81 7.77 17.57 11.19
C GLN A 81 7.92 16.48 12.26
N ARG A 82 9.14 16.12 12.63
CA ARG A 82 9.45 15.16 13.70
C ARG A 82 8.72 13.82 13.51
N THR A 83 8.53 13.44 12.23
CA THR A 83 7.81 12.22 11.88
C THR A 83 8.58 10.97 12.32
N GLN A 84 7.84 10.01 12.86
CA GLN A 84 8.35 8.78 13.43
C GLN A 84 7.36 7.65 13.15
N ALA A 85 7.88 6.44 13.04
CA ALA A 85 7.10 5.22 12.98
C ALA A 85 7.48 4.30 14.16
N GLU A 86 6.49 3.63 14.72
CA GLU A 86 6.67 2.53 15.68
C GLU A 86 6.07 1.27 15.08
N TYR A 87 6.83 0.19 15.03
CA TYR A 87 6.41 -1.09 14.49
C TYR A 87 6.38 -2.16 15.58
N THR A 88 5.25 -2.87 15.71
CA THR A 88 5.07 -3.94 16.68
C THR A 88 4.60 -5.22 15.98
N LEU A 89 5.38 -6.30 16.10
CA LEU A 89 4.98 -7.61 15.56
C LEU A 89 3.89 -8.22 16.44
N LEU A 90 2.77 -8.59 15.83
CA LEU A 90 1.65 -9.22 16.50
C LEU A 90 1.73 -10.75 16.41
N ASN A 91 1.04 -11.45 17.32
CA ASN A 91 1.03 -12.92 17.40
C ASN A 91 0.56 -13.61 16.11
N ASN A 92 -0.24 -12.93 15.29
CA ASN A 92 -0.73 -13.44 14.01
C ASN A 92 0.22 -13.17 12.82
N GLY A 93 1.45 -12.71 13.08
CA GLY A 93 2.45 -12.40 12.07
C GLY A 93 2.23 -11.07 11.32
N SER A 94 1.20 -10.30 11.64
CA SER A 94 1.05 -8.94 11.12
C SER A 94 1.83 -7.95 11.99
N VAL A 95 2.10 -6.76 11.43
CA VAL A 95 2.77 -5.66 12.13
C VAL A 95 1.76 -4.56 12.40
N LEU A 96 1.63 -4.14 13.65
CA LEU A 96 0.99 -2.88 14.00
C LEU A 96 1.93 -1.75 13.61
N VAL A 97 1.41 -0.75 12.91
CA VAL A 97 2.14 0.43 12.45
C VAL A 97 1.52 1.65 13.11
N GLU A 98 2.31 2.40 13.85
CA GLU A 98 1.89 3.67 14.44
C GLU A 98 2.81 4.77 13.90
N ASN A 99 2.29 5.60 13.00
CA ASN A 99 2.98 6.75 12.48
C ASN A 99 2.54 7.99 13.25
N ARG A 100 3.48 8.85 13.62
CA ARG A 100 3.18 10.14 14.24
C ARG A 100 4.02 11.24 13.65
N GLY A 101 3.45 12.43 13.53
CA GLY A 101 4.12 13.62 13.06
C GLY A 101 3.56 14.88 13.71
N TYR A 102 4.40 15.86 13.93
CA TYR A 102 4.01 17.13 14.53
C TYR A 102 3.59 18.14 13.47
N ASP A 103 2.35 18.59 13.51
CA ASP A 103 1.87 19.72 12.70
C ASP A 103 2.22 21.02 13.42
N ALA A 104 3.24 21.73 12.92
CA ALA A 104 3.72 22.95 13.53
C ALA A 104 2.70 24.12 13.45
N ARG A 105 1.78 24.11 12.46
CA ARG A 105 0.74 25.13 12.30
C ARG A 105 -0.36 24.95 13.33
N LYS A 106 -0.77 23.72 13.56
CA LYS A 106 -1.80 23.38 14.54
C LYS A 106 -1.24 23.20 15.95
N ARG A 107 0.08 23.04 16.08
CA ARG A 107 0.79 22.72 17.33
C ARG A 107 0.30 21.43 17.98
N GLU A 108 0.00 20.43 17.18
CA GLU A 108 -0.51 19.14 17.65
C GLU A 108 0.23 17.96 17.00
N TRP A 109 0.19 16.83 17.66
CA TRP A 109 0.67 15.56 17.11
C TRP A 109 -0.45 14.85 16.37
N ASN A 110 -0.22 14.55 15.11
CA ASN A 110 -1.05 13.64 14.34
C ASN A 110 -0.56 12.21 14.53
N VAL A 111 -1.49 11.29 14.76
CA VAL A 111 -1.20 9.86 14.88
C VAL A 111 -2.07 9.10 13.89
N ALA A 112 -1.45 8.18 13.17
CA ALA A 112 -2.15 7.26 12.27
C ALA A 112 -1.74 5.83 12.61
N THR A 113 -2.74 4.96 12.82
CA THR A 113 -2.53 3.55 13.14
C THR A 113 -2.95 2.68 11.96
N GLY A 114 -2.07 1.78 11.54
CA GLY A 114 -2.28 0.87 10.43
C GLY A 114 -1.82 -0.55 10.74
N ARG A 115 -1.98 -1.41 9.74
CA ARG A 115 -1.50 -2.80 9.81
C ARG A 115 -0.76 -3.16 8.55
N ALA A 116 0.43 -3.75 8.73
CA ALA A 116 1.22 -4.30 7.63
C ALA A 116 1.26 -5.83 7.70
N LYS A 117 1.43 -6.45 6.52
CA LYS A 117 1.57 -7.90 6.36
C LYS A 117 2.60 -8.19 5.28
N PRO A 118 3.42 -9.23 5.41
CA PRO A 118 4.27 -9.68 4.32
C PRO A 118 3.47 -9.98 3.05
N VAL A 119 4.02 -9.66 1.89
CA VAL A 119 3.44 -9.96 0.57
C VAL A 119 3.90 -11.33 0.09
N PHE A 120 5.14 -11.67 0.40
CA PHE A 120 5.81 -12.95 0.09
C PHE A 120 6.18 -13.68 1.38
N SER A 121 7.26 -14.47 1.35
CA SER A 121 7.87 -15.04 2.54
C SER A 121 8.37 -13.96 3.50
N ALA A 122 8.53 -14.32 4.77
CA ALA A 122 8.88 -13.35 5.83
C ALA A 122 10.33 -12.84 5.73
N ASP A 123 11.16 -13.50 4.93
CA ASP A 123 12.57 -13.17 4.66
C ASP A 123 12.75 -12.19 3.48
N VAL A 124 11.66 -11.77 2.82
CA VAL A 124 11.66 -10.72 1.81
C VAL A 124 11.03 -9.46 2.38
N ALA A 125 11.74 -8.34 2.30
CA ALA A 125 11.33 -7.06 2.88
C ALA A 125 10.23 -6.33 2.06
N ALA A 126 9.23 -7.07 1.62
CA ALA A 126 8.06 -6.58 0.89
C ALA A 126 6.79 -6.80 1.71
N LEU A 127 6.22 -5.69 2.18
CA LEU A 127 4.99 -5.70 2.95
C LEU A 127 3.91 -4.90 2.22
N LYS A 128 2.67 -5.10 2.62
CA LYS A 128 1.54 -4.23 2.29
C LYS A 128 0.99 -3.63 3.57
N VAL A 129 0.77 -2.32 3.57
CA VAL A 129 0.27 -1.56 4.72
C VAL A 129 -1.10 -0.97 4.42
N SER A 130 -1.99 -0.99 5.41
CA SER A 130 -3.30 -0.34 5.35
C SER A 130 -3.51 0.50 6.60
N PHE A 131 -3.86 1.77 6.40
CA PHE A 131 -4.37 2.68 7.43
C PHE A 131 -5.89 2.82 7.34
N PHE A 132 -6.47 2.52 6.18
CA PHE A 132 -7.90 2.58 5.92
C PHE A 132 -8.31 1.32 5.15
N GLY A 133 -8.67 0.26 5.85
CA GLY A 133 -9.13 -0.96 5.19
C GLY A 133 -10.36 -0.72 4.31
N PRO A 134 -10.48 -1.34 3.15
CA PRO A 134 -9.70 -2.47 2.63
C PRO A 134 -8.50 -2.07 1.73
N PHE A 135 -8.11 -0.80 1.70
CA PHE A 135 -7.07 -0.28 0.81
C PHE A 135 -5.68 -0.54 1.38
N TYR A 136 -4.79 -1.05 0.55
CA TYR A 136 -3.40 -1.33 0.89
C TYR A 136 -2.47 -0.56 -0.04
N ASP A 137 -1.34 -0.08 0.51
CA ASP A 137 -0.19 0.41 -0.24
C ASP A 137 1.01 -0.52 -0.06
N GLY A 138 1.97 -0.47 -0.98
CA GLY A 138 3.23 -1.20 -0.85
C GLY A 138 4.12 -0.57 0.21
N TYR A 139 4.96 -1.40 0.83
CA TYR A 139 6.01 -0.99 1.74
C TYR A 139 7.21 -1.91 1.50
N ASN A 140 8.10 -1.48 0.62
CA ASN A 140 9.21 -2.27 0.12
C ASN A 140 10.52 -1.68 0.65
N VAL A 141 11.21 -2.39 1.53
CA VAL A 141 12.54 -1.97 1.99
C VAL A 141 13.54 -2.35 0.91
N VAL A 142 14.09 -1.37 0.20
CA VAL A 142 14.97 -1.55 -0.97
C VAL A 142 16.45 -1.33 -0.63
N ALA A 143 16.74 -0.76 0.54
CA ALA A 143 18.05 -0.72 1.14
C ALA A 143 17.94 -0.80 2.66
N LEU A 144 18.83 -1.55 3.28
CA LEU A 144 18.83 -1.78 4.73
C LEU A 144 20.26 -1.92 5.23
N ASP A 145 20.55 -1.24 6.34
CA ASP A 145 21.82 -1.42 7.05
C ASP A 145 21.90 -2.84 7.63
N PRO A 146 23.05 -3.53 7.52
CA PRO A 146 23.21 -4.87 8.11
C PRO A 146 22.93 -4.93 9.62
N GLN A 147 23.11 -3.83 10.35
CA GLN A 147 22.75 -3.70 11.75
C GLN A 147 21.36 -3.08 11.97
N TYR A 148 20.57 -2.87 10.91
CA TYR A 148 19.22 -2.28 10.96
C TYR A 148 19.16 -0.87 11.55
N ARG A 149 20.20 -0.04 11.31
CA ARG A 149 20.29 1.33 11.81
C ARG A 149 19.56 2.34 10.90
N TRP A 150 19.50 2.07 9.60
CA TRP A 150 18.78 2.88 8.60
C TRP A 150 18.17 1.99 7.53
N ALA A 151 17.14 2.51 6.86
CA ALA A 151 16.45 1.84 5.77
C ALA A 151 15.98 2.84 4.73
N MET A 152 15.89 2.41 3.47
CA MET A 152 15.22 3.12 2.39
C MET A 152 14.00 2.31 1.95
N VAL A 153 12.86 2.97 1.88
CA VAL A 153 11.56 2.35 1.66
C VAL A 153 10.88 2.99 0.45
N VAL A 154 10.28 2.14 -0.39
CA VAL A 154 9.49 2.55 -1.56
C VAL A 154 8.10 1.93 -1.47
N GLY A 155 7.07 2.71 -1.74
CA GLY A 155 5.68 2.26 -1.79
C GLY A 155 5.33 1.51 -3.06
N SER A 156 4.04 1.51 -3.43
CA SER A 156 3.57 0.93 -4.70
C SER A 156 4.00 1.73 -5.93
N GLN A 157 4.50 2.95 -5.75
CA GLN A 157 4.97 3.88 -6.78
C GLN A 157 6.25 4.55 -6.30
N LEU A 158 7.10 5.01 -7.22
CA LEU A 158 8.39 5.63 -6.90
C LEU A 158 8.26 6.98 -6.20
N ASP A 159 7.13 7.65 -6.31
CA ASP A 159 6.81 8.88 -5.57
C ASP A 159 6.38 8.63 -4.10
N ARG A 160 6.30 7.37 -3.70
CA ARG A 160 6.12 6.93 -2.31
C ARG A 160 7.47 6.48 -1.77
N PHE A 161 8.20 7.42 -1.19
CA PHE A 161 9.60 7.22 -0.81
C PHE A 161 9.88 7.74 0.58
N TRP A 162 10.65 6.96 1.37
CA TRP A 162 11.08 7.34 2.71
C TRP A 162 12.51 6.86 2.98
N ILE A 163 13.26 7.65 3.75
CA ILE A 163 14.49 7.25 4.43
C ILE A 163 14.22 7.24 5.93
N LEU A 164 14.44 6.09 6.53
CA LEU A 164 14.22 5.85 7.96
C LEU A 164 15.56 5.62 8.67
N SER A 165 15.64 6.02 9.96
CA SER A 165 16.81 5.78 10.79
C SER A 165 16.41 5.49 12.24
N ARG A 166 17.24 4.73 12.95
CA ARG A 166 17.09 4.51 14.41
C ARG A 166 17.51 5.75 15.22
N THR A 167 18.24 6.67 14.61
CA THR A 167 18.67 7.93 15.21
C THR A 167 18.19 9.11 14.39
N PRO A 168 18.05 10.32 14.98
CA PRO A 168 17.64 11.52 14.25
C PRO A 168 18.58 11.95 13.12
N VAL A 169 19.73 11.35 12.99
CA VAL A 169 20.78 11.67 12.00
C VAL A 169 21.25 10.41 11.31
N LEU A 170 21.56 10.49 10.02
CA LEU A 170 22.22 9.41 9.28
C LEU A 170 23.73 9.36 9.60
N PRO A 171 24.34 8.17 9.58
CA PRO A 171 25.80 8.07 9.59
C PRO A 171 26.42 8.76 8.38
N THR A 172 27.62 9.33 8.55
CA THR A 172 28.34 10.02 7.47
C THR A 172 28.47 9.17 6.21
N GLY A 173 28.19 9.77 5.05
CA GLY A 173 28.27 9.14 3.73
C GLY A 173 27.10 8.20 3.39
N VAL A 174 26.17 7.93 4.32
CA VAL A 174 24.99 7.11 4.03
C VAL A 174 24.00 7.87 3.15
N GLN A 175 23.79 9.15 3.42
CA GLN A 175 22.90 10.00 2.65
C GLN A 175 23.21 9.96 1.14
N ASP A 176 24.45 10.28 0.76
CA ASP A 176 24.86 10.34 -0.65
C ASP A 176 24.70 8.98 -1.35
N ARG A 177 24.98 7.89 -0.62
CA ARG A 177 24.79 6.54 -1.14
C ARG A 177 23.32 6.24 -1.41
N LEU A 178 22.44 6.56 -0.46
CA LEU A 178 20.99 6.35 -0.59
C LEU A 178 20.39 7.21 -1.70
N LEU A 179 20.82 8.47 -1.83
CA LEU A 179 20.36 9.35 -2.91
C LEU A 179 20.79 8.86 -4.28
N ARG A 180 22.04 8.36 -4.43
CA ARG A 180 22.47 7.73 -5.69
C ARG A 180 21.63 6.51 -6.01
N GLN A 181 21.45 5.60 -5.06
CA GLN A 181 20.61 4.40 -5.26
C GLN A 181 19.17 4.76 -5.60
N ALA A 182 18.59 5.79 -4.99
CA ALA A 182 17.26 6.30 -5.31
C ALA A 182 17.19 6.82 -6.76
N SER A 183 18.20 7.60 -7.18
CA SER A 183 18.32 8.10 -8.55
C SER A 183 18.43 6.97 -9.57
N ASP A 184 19.24 5.94 -9.28
CA ASP A 184 19.42 4.77 -10.15
C ASP A 184 18.12 3.95 -10.31
N MET A 185 17.23 4.01 -9.31
CA MET A 185 15.87 3.42 -9.38
C MET A 185 14.86 4.28 -10.14
N GLY A 186 15.22 5.51 -10.53
CA GLY A 186 14.32 6.45 -11.21
C GLY A 186 13.48 7.31 -10.25
N ILE A 187 13.87 7.41 -8.98
CA ILE A 187 13.23 8.32 -8.02
C ILE A 187 13.70 9.75 -8.30
N GLU A 188 12.76 10.69 -8.35
CA GLU A 188 13.04 12.12 -8.53
C GLU A 188 13.66 12.70 -7.24
N VAL A 189 14.99 12.59 -7.10
CA VAL A 189 15.71 12.95 -5.87
C VAL A 189 15.56 14.42 -5.49
N ASP A 190 15.34 15.30 -6.47
CA ASP A 190 15.09 16.74 -6.24
C ASP A 190 13.76 17.02 -5.51
N ARG A 191 12.85 16.04 -5.48
CA ARG A 191 11.58 16.14 -4.74
C ARG A 191 11.68 15.62 -3.31
N ILE A 192 12.83 15.09 -2.92
CA ILE A 192 13.02 14.57 -1.56
C ILE A 192 13.10 15.71 -0.57
N LEU A 193 12.17 15.72 0.39
CA LEU A 193 12.13 16.63 1.52
C LEU A 193 12.84 16.00 2.72
N TRP A 194 13.82 16.69 3.29
CA TRP A 194 14.43 16.31 4.56
C TRP A 194 13.56 16.76 5.72
N VAL A 195 13.20 15.81 6.58
CA VAL A 195 12.28 16.03 7.70
C VAL A 195 13.05 16.53 8.90
N HIS A 196 12.62 17.69 9.41
CA HIS A 196 13.20 18.26 10.61
C HIS A 196 12.88 17.39 11.84
N GLN A 197 13.92 16.98 12.57
CA GLN A 197 13.82 16.27 13.85
C GLN A 197 14.29 17.20 14.98
N ASP A 198 13.82 17.03 16.21
CA ASP A 198 13.99 17.90 17.39
C ASP A 198 15.34 18.66 17.49
N GLY A 199 15.47 19.77 16.80
CA GLY A 199 16.69 20.61 16.81
C GLY A 199 17.91 19.98 16.12
N VAL A 200 17.76 18.79 15.52
CA VAL A 200 18.84 18.08 14.82
C VAL A 200 18.54 18.11 13.33
N ASN A 201 19.48 18.58 12.53
CA ASN A 201 19.44 18.47 11.09
C ASN A 201 19.66 16.97 10.72
N PRO A 202 18.71 16.29 10.04
CA PRO A 202 18.84 14.88 9.70
C PRO A 202 20.03 14.58 8.78
N THR A 203 20.57 15.56 8.07
CA THR A 203 21.74 15.43 7.21
C THR A 203 23.08 15.60 7.95
N GLY A 204 23.05 16.03 9.23
CA GLY A 204 24.25 16.28 10.00
C GLY A 204 25.05 17.51 9.56
N SER A 205 24.55 18.30 8.60
CA SER A 205 25.16 19.58 8.21
C SER A 205 24.65 20.69 9.14
N TYR A 206 25.54 21.49 9.70
CA TYR A 206 25.23 22.68 10.48
C TYR A 206 25.30 23.92 9.59
#